data_de86a6e70810dc51690c57c01bc3c499
#
_entry.id   de86a6e70810dc51690c57c01bc3c499
#
_cell.length_a   1.000
_cell.length_b   1.000
_cell.length_c   1.000
_cell.angle_alpha   90.00
_cell.angle_beta   90.00
_cell.angle_gamma   90.00
#
_symmetry.space_group_name_H-M   'P 1'
#
loop_
_entity.id
_entity.type
_entity.pdbx_description
1 polymer ?
#
loop_
_entity_poly.entity_id
_entity_poly.type
_entity_poly.pdbx_seq_one_letter_code
_entity_poly.pdbx_strand_id
1 'polypeptide(L)'
;MSRRETLTERITRTLADHIATGLYPQDQRLPSEQAMIEEFGVSRTVVREAIANLRASGKVTTVPGVGIFVVEQAAPLADSFAIRPESLTAAQSLLNVLELRIAVESEAVALAALRRTPRQIDEMRQAIDDMLAAIDQGEEPFEADLRFHRTIAEATDNPEFVRLFNYIGGLLIPRAQLRSRQFEGKALSSLRERMHREHDHICYALERRDPDAARALPVSYTH
;
A
#
# COMPACT_ATOMS: atom_id res chain seq x y z
N MET A 1 -28.85 2.71 2.08
CA MET A 1 -29.37 4.02 2.54
C MET A 1 -28.19 4.86 2.98
N SER A 2 -27.86 5.93 2.25
CA SER A 2 -26.77 6.84 2.63
C SER A 2 -27.17 7.61 3.90
N ARG A 3 -26.39 7.47 4.97
CA ARG A 3 -26.56 8.23 6.21
C ARG A 3 -26.38 9.71 5.90
N ARG A 4 -27.36 10.54 6.21
CA ARG A 4 -27.31 11.98 6.00
C ARG A 4 -26.23 12.57 6.92
N GLU A 5 -25.25 13.24 6.34
CA GLU A 5 -24.16 13.90 7.09
C GLU A 5 -24.74 14.93 8.08
N THR A 6 -24.30 14.87 9.31
CA THR A 6 -24.69 15.85 10.35
C THR A 6 -23.95 17.18 10.15
N LEU A 7 -24.52 18.26 10.74
CA LEU A 7 -23.84 19.57 10.75
C LEU A 7 -22.46 19.50 11.41
N THR A 8 -22.34 18.77 12.50
CA THR A 8 -21.06 18.57 13.20
C THR A 8 -20.04 17.87 12.32
N GLU A 9 -20.42 16.79 11.63
CA GLU A 9 -19.53 16.07 10.69
C GLU A 9 -19.06 16.99 9.55
N ARG A 10 -19.97 17.78 8.99
CA ARG A 10 -19.65 18.75 7.94
C ARG A 10 -18.67 19.80 8.39
N ILE A 11 -18.88 20.44 9.57
CA ILE A 11 -17.96 21.46 10.08
C ILE A 11 -16.61 20.86 10.46
N THR A 12 -16.59 19.65 11.06
CA THR A 12 -15.35 18.94 11.36
C THR A 12 -14.53 18.71 10.08
N ARG A 13 -15.17 18.26 9.00
CA ARG A 13 -14.51 18.05 7.71
C ARG A 13 -13.99 19.36 7.12
N THR A 14 -14.82 20.42 7.06
CA THR A 14 -14.41 21.72 6.53
C THR A 14 -13.19 22.28 7.25
N LEU A 15 -13.18 22.24 8.58
CA LEU A 15 -12.02 22.68 9.36
C LEU A 15 -10.78 21.78 9.13
N ALA A 16 -10.98 20.47 9.01
CA ALA A 16 -9.90 19.55 8.68
C ALA A 16 -9.30 19.84 7.28
N ASP A 17 -10.13 20.16 6.29
CA ASP A 17 -9.71 20.53 4.94
C ASP A 17 -8.95 21.88 4.96
N HIS A 18 -9.40 22.87 5.73
CA HIS A 18 -8.70 24.15 5.90
C HIS A 18 -7.30 23.96 6.53
N ILE A 19 -7.16 23.05 7.49
CA ILE A 19 -5.86 22.67 8.07
C ILE A 19 -5.00 21.97 7.01
N ALA A 20 -5.55 20.99 6.30
CA ALA A 20 -4.82 20.21 5.30
C ALA A 20 -4.34 21.06 4.10
N THR A 21 -5.12 22.06 3.70
CA THR A 21 -4.77 22.99 2.61
C THR A 21 -3.86 24.14 3.05
N GLY A 22 -3.53 24.23 4.34
CA GLY A 22 -2.68 25.28 4.89
C GLY A 22 -3.38 26.64 5.09
N LEU A 23 -4.70 26.69 4.96
CA LEU A 23 -5.47 27.91 5.30
C LEU A 23 -5.32 28.22 6.78
N TYR A 24 -5.25 27.19 7.63
CA TYR A 24 -4.82 27.26 9.02
C TYR A 24 -3.49 26.53 9.16
N PRO A 25 -2.34 27.24 9.05
CA PRO A 25 -1.02 26.63 9.15
C PRO A 25 -0.75 26.00 10.51
N GLN A 26 0.23 25.11 10.54
CA GLN A 26 0.77 24.52 11.75
C GLN A 26 1.19 25.61 12.76
N ASP A 27 1.03 25.31 14.05
CA ASP A 27 1.30 26.18 15.20
C ASP A 27 0.50 27.49 15.23
N GLN A 28 -0.37 27.70 14.24
CA GLN A 28 -1.28 28.83 14.26
C GLN A 28 -2.53 28.56 15.10
N ARG A 29 -3.03 29.64 15.68
CA ARG A 29 -4.28 29.63 16.43
C ARG A 29 -5.46 29.60 15.48
N LEU A 30 -6.39 28.65 15.70
CA LEU A 30 -7.69 28.67 15.03
C LEU A 30 -8.50 29.91 15.41
N PRO A 31 -9.44 30.34 14.56
CA PRO A 31 -10.42 31.35 14.91
C PRO A 31 -11.12 31.00 16.25
N SER A 32 -11.59 32.02 16.97
CA SER A 32 -12.32 31.77 18.21
C SER A 32 -13.62 31.01 17.96
N GLU A 33 -14.13 30.30 18.98
CA GLU A 33 -15.45 29.65 18.87
C GLU A 33 -16.52 30.60 18.36
N GLN A 34 -16.49 31.87 18.85
CA GLN A 34 -17.44 32.88 18.43
C GLN A 34 -17.30 33.25 16.94
N ALA A 35 -16.07 33.42 16.46
CA ALA A 35 -15.81 33.68 15.04
C ALA A 35 -16.27 32.54 14.16
N MET A 36 -16.03 31.30 14.57
CA MET A 36 -16.50 30.12 13.83
C MET A 36 -18.03 30.00 13.82
N ILE A 37 -18.71 30.35 14.92
CA ILE A 37 -20.18 30.41 14.96
C ILE A 37 -20.71 31.40 13.92
N GLU A 38 -20.09 32.56 13.83
CA GLU A 38 -20.47 33.61 12.87
C GLU A 38 -20.16 33.22 11.43
N GLU A 39 -18.98 32.67 11.19
CA GLU A 39 -18.52 32.24 9.85
C GLU A 39 -19.37 31.09 9.27
N PHE A 40 -19.64 30.08 10.08
CA PHE A 40 -20.35 28.88 9.61
C PHE A 40 -21.86 28.91 9.83
N GLY A 41 -22.38 29.91 10.54
CA GLY A 41 -23.81 30.04 10.82
C GLY A 41 -24.38 28.87 11.62
N VAL A 42 -23.61 28.29 12.54
CA VAL A 42 -24.01 27.14 13.35
C VAL A 42 -24.02 27.43 14.84
N SER A 43 -24.64 26.55 15.62
CA SER A 43 -24.69 26.72 17.08
C SER A 43 -23.33 26.50 17.74
N ARG A 44 -23.15 27.05 18.93
CA ARG A 44 -21.96 26.85 19.77
C ARG A 44 -21.69 25.38 20.06
N THR A 45 -22.74 24.59 20.23
CA THR A 45 -22.62 23.14 20.47
C THR A 45 -21.97 22.44 19.28
N VAL A 46 -22.40 22.74 18.06
CA VAL A 46 -21.84 22.17 16.83
C VAL A 46 -20.35 22.51 16.68
N VAL A 47 -19.97 23.78 16.93
CA VAL A 47 -18.56 24.21 16.88
C VAL A 47 -17.72 23.45 17.91
N ARG A 48 -18.19 23.34 19.16
CA ARG A 48 -17.47 22.67 20.23
C ARG A 48 -17.30 21.18 19.98
N GLU A 49 -18.32 20.50 19.45
CA GLU A 49 -18.24 19.11 19.06
C GLU A 49 -17.26 18.90 17.88
N ALA A 50 -17.30 19.78 16.87
CA ALA A 50 -16.34 19.74 15.77
C ALA A 50 -14.89 19.89 16.25
N ILE A 51 -14.64 20.84 17.16
CA ILE A 51 -13.33 21.03 17.79
C ILE A 51 -12.92 19.80 18.62
N ALA A 52 -13.87 19.21 19.36
CA ALA A 52 -13.59 17.98 20.11
C ALA A 52 -13.20 16.81 19.19
N ASN A 53 -13.85 16.67 18.05
CA ASN A 53 -13.51 15.66 17.03
C ASN A 53 -12.13 15.92 16.41
N LEU A 54 -11.80 17.17 16.08
CA LEU A 54 -10.47 17.54 15.59
C LEU A 54 -9.38 17.28 16.63
N ARG A 55 -9.66 17.53 17.91
CA ARG A 55 -8.75 17.23 19.01
C ARG A 55 -8.58 15.72 19.21
N ALA A 56 -9.67 14.95 19.14
CA ALA A 56 -9.64 13.50 19.24
C ALA A 56 -8.84 12.86 18.08
N SER A 57 -8.85 13.49 16.88
CA SER A 57 -8.04 13.10 15.74
C SER A 57 -6.62 13.70 15.73
N GLY A 58 -6.20 14.38 16.80
CA GLY A 58 -4.85 14.94 16.93
C GLY A 58 -4.55 16.14 16.04
N LYS A 59 -5.55 16.72 15.36
CA LYS A 59 -5.35 17.85 14.43
C LYS A 59 -5.19 19.20 15.14
N VAL A 60 -5.72 19.32 16.35
CA VAL A 60 -5.64 20.54 17.15
C VAL A 60 -5.39 20.22 18.62
N THR A 61 -4.78 21.16 19.33
CA THR A 61 -4.62 21.12 20.77
C THR A 61 -5.24 22.39 21.40
N THR A 62 -5.67 22.28 22.64
CA THR A 62 -6.21 23.43 23.40
C THR A 62 -5.22 23.87 24.46
N VAL A 63 -4.83 25.12 24.42
CA VAL A 63 -4.05 25.77 25.47
C VAL A 63 -5.01 26.58 26.34
N PRO A 64 -5.21 26.21 27.63
CA PRO A 64 -6.15 26.87 28.51
C PRO A 64 -5.89 28.38 28.59
N GLY A 65 -6.93 29.20 28.43
CA GLY A 65 -6.84 30.65 28.47
C GLY A 65 -6.21 31.32 27.24
N VAL A 66 -5.65 30.56 26.33
CA VAL A 66 -4.96 31.07 25.12
C VAL A 66 -5.76 30.78 23.85
N GLY A 67 -6.12 29.52 23.62
CA GLY A 67 -6.90 29.17 22.43
C GLY A 67 -6.68 27.74 21.94
N ILE A 68 -7.11 27.50 20.71
CA ILE A 68 -6.99 26.25 20.02
C ILE A 68 -5.93 26.41 18.93
N PHE A 69 -4.96 25.55 18.89
CA PHE A 69 -3.83 25.61 17.96
C PHE A 69 -3.83 24.38 17.05
N VAL A 70 -3.48 24.62 15.79
CA VAL A 70 -3.20 23.53 14.85
C VAL A 70 -1.94 22.83 15.34
N VAL A 71 -2.05 21.55 15.61
CA VAL A 71 -0.89 20.72 15.96
C VAL A 71 -0.20 20.34 14.66
N GLU A 72 1.13 20.30 14.68
CA GLU A 72 1.86 19.57 13.68
C GLU A 72 1.28 18.16 13.62
N GLN A 73 0.54 17.88 12.57
CA GLN A 73 0.41 16.50 12.20
C GLN A 73 1.83 16.09 11.78
N ALA A 74 2.57 15.49 12.71
CA ALA A 74 3.49 14.49 12.27
C ALA A 74 2.65 13.65 11.30
N ALA A 75 2.91 13.78 10.00
CA ALA A 75 2.22 13.00 8.97
C ALA A 75 2.10 11.61 9.58
N PRO A 76 0.89 11.01 9.70
CA PRO A 76 0.78 9.70 10.31
C PRO A 76 1.91 8.90 9.71
N LEU A 77 2.66 8.13 10.48
CA LEU A 77 3.77 7.32 9.95
C LEU A 77 3.32 6.54 8.70
N ALA A 78 2.02 6.26 8.61
CA ALA A 78 1.32 5.80 7.42
C ALA A 78 1.40 6.76 6.23
N ASP A 79 1.33 8.09 6.41
CA ASP A 79 1.44 9.07 5.31
C ASP A 79 2.89 9.42 4.97
N SER A 80 3.82 9.29 5.92
CA SER A 80 5.25 9.52 5.66
C SER A 80 5.89 8.36 4.88
N PHE A 81 5.26 7.16 4.91
CA PHE A 81 5.69 5.97 4.16
C PHE A 81 4.69 5.56 3.06
N ALA A 82 3.61 6.31 2.87
CA ALA A 82 2.64 6.00 1.83
C ALA A 82 3.24 6.24 0.45
N ILE A 83 3.37 5.17 -0.33
CA ILE A 83 3.66 5.27 -1.76
C ILE A 83 2.39 5.78 -2.42
N ARG A 84 2.38 7.05 -2.82
CA ARG A 84 1.20 7.66 -3.45
C ARG A 84 1.05 7.17 -4.88
N PRO A 85 -0.11 6.61 -5.29
CA PRO A 85 -0.32 6.15 -6.65
C PRO A 85 -0.02 7.21 -7.72
N GLU A 86 -0.28 8.50 -7.40
CA GLU A 86 -0.01 9.62 -8.29
C GLU A 86 1.49 9.83 -8.55
N SER A 87 2.33 9.54 -7.56
CA SER A 87 3.79 9.67 -7.69
C SER A 87 4.40 8.59 -8.57
N LEU A 88 3.70 7.48 -8.78
CA LEU A 88 4.17 6.36 -9.60
C LEU A 88 3.98 6.57 -11.12
N THR A 89 3.51 7.73 -11.55
CA THR A 89 3.39 8.07 -12.98
C THR A 89 4.75 8.26 -13.65
N ALA A 90 5.78 8.66 -12.89
CA ALA A 90 7.14 8.76 -13.37
C ALA A 90 7.85 7.38 -13.33
N ALA A 91 8.57 7.02 -14.40
CA ALA A 91 9.32 5.77 -14.48
C ALA A 91 10.29 5.58 -13.29
N GLN A 92 10.93 6.66 -12.83
CA GLN A 92 11.84 6.63 -11.69
C GLN A 92 11.15 6.24 -10.39
N SER A 93 9.94 6.77 -10.13
CA SER A 93 9.19 6.42 -8.93
C SER A 93 8.78 4.94 -8.92
N LEU A 94 8.45 4.39 -10.10
CA LEU A 94 8.17 2.97 -10.23
C LEU A 94 9.42 2.12 -9.94
N LEU A 95 10.59 2.51 -10.47
CA LEU A 95 11.87 1.84 -10.19
C LEU A 95 12.19 1.84 -8.70
N ASN A 96 12.02 2.96 -8.01
CA ASN A 96 12.26 3.06 -6.56
C ASN A 96 11.38 2.06 -5.76
N VAL A 97 10.11 1.89 -6.15
CA VAL A 97 9.21 0.92 -5.51
C VAL A 97 9.63 -0.52 -5.82
N LEU A 98 10.06 -0.80 -7.05
CA LEU A 98 10.56 -2.12 -7.44
C LEU A 98 11.85 -2.48 -6.70
N GLU A 99 12.77 -1.54 -6.51
CA GLU A 99 13.98 -1.76 -5.71
C GLU A 99 13.66 -2.10 -4.26
N LEU A 100 12.72 -1.37 -3.63
CA LEU A 100 12.24 -1.67 -2.29
C LEU A 100 11.60 -3.06 -2.23
N ARG A 101 10.75 -3.38 -3.21
CA ARG A 101 10.11 -4.68 -3.34
C ARG A 101 11.13 -5.81 -3.36
N ILE A 102 12.15 -5.71 -4.23
CA ILE A 102 13.20 -6.71 -4.35
C ILE A 102 13.92 -6.93 -3.01
N ALA A 103 14.30 -5.87 -2.32
CA ALA A 103 14.99 -5.97 -1.04
C ALA A 103 14.14 -6.73 0.00
N VAL A 104 12.84 -6.44 0.05
CA VAL A 104 11.91 -7.12 0.98
C VAL A 104 11.64 -8.55 0.55
N GLU A 105 11.43 -8.80 -0.74
CA GLU A 105 11.14 -10.13 -1.27
C GLU A 105 12.32 -11.08 -1.10
N SER A 106 13.55 -10.63 -1.34
CA SER A 106 14.75 -11.45 -1.14
C SER A 106 14.84 -11.97 0.29
N GLU A 107 14.55 -11.13 1.29
CA GLU A 107 14.54 -11.58 2.68
C GLU A 107 13.30 -12.43 3.02
N ALA A 108 12.15 -12.12 2.43
CA ALA A 108 10.94 -12.93 2.61
C ALA A 108 11.15 -14.36 2.09
N VAL A 109 11.76 -14.54 0.91
CA VAL A 109 12.06 -15.87 0.33
C VAL A 109 13.04 -16.64 1.22
N ALA A 110 14.07 -15.98 1.75
CA ALA A 110 15.03 -16.63 2.67
C ALA A 110 14.36 -17.08 3.98
N LEU A 111 13.50 -16.27 4.59
CA LEU A 111 12.73 -16.65 5.77
C LEU A 111 11.73 -17.77 5.45
N ALA A 112 11.05 -17.68 4.32
CA ALA A 112 10.12 -18.70 3.85
C ALA A 112 10.82 -20.06 3.64
N ALA A 113 12.05 -20.09 3.13
CA ALA A 113 12.82 -21.32 2.98
C ALA A 113 12.96 -22.10 4.29
N LEU A 114 13.12 -21.40 5.41
CA LEU A 114 13.25 -21.99 6.74
C LEU A 114 11.90 -22.43 7.35
N ARG A 115 10.82 -21.70 7.09
CA ARG A 115 9.56 -21.77 7.82
C ARG A 115 8.40 -22.40 7.04
N ARG A 116 8.48 -22.43 5.72
CA ARG A 116 7.43 -22.89 4.84
C ARG A 116 6.89 -24.29 5.18
N THR A 117 5.63 -24.52 4.95
CA THR A 117 4.98 -25.83 5.01
C THR A 117 5.01 -26.51 3.61
N PRO A 118 4.86 -27.85 3.54
CA PRO A 118 4.71 -28.54 2.25
C PRO A 118 3.53 -28.00 1.44
N ARG A 119 2.38 -27.74 2.08
CA ARG A 119 1.19 -27.20 1.45
C ARG A 119 1.45 -25.87 0.74
N GLN A 120 2.22 -24.96 1.34
CA GLN A 120 2.58 -23.69 0.72
C GLN A 120 3.44 -23.85 -0.52
N ILE A 121 4.30 -24.88 -0.57
CA ILE A 121 5.03 -25.24 -1.81
C ILE A 121 4.06 -25.66 -2.90
N ASP A 122 3.08 -26.52 -2.57
CA ASP A 122 2.06 -26.96 -3.53
C ASP A 122 1.23 -25.77 -4.05
N GLU A 123 0.86 -24.83 -3.18
CA GLU A 123 0.15 -23.61 -3.54
C GLU A 123 0.97 -22.70 -4.47
N MET A 124 2.29 -22.58 -4.22
CA MET A 124 3.21 -21.85 -5.10
C MET A 124 3.36 -22.52 -6.47
N ARG A 125 3.49 -23.84 -6.51
CA ARG A 125 3.54 -24.61 -7.77
C ARG A 125 2.26 -24.42 -8.58
N GLN A 126 1.10 -24.52 -7.95
CA GLN A 126 -0.18 -24.26 -8.60
C GLN A 126 -0.27 -22.83 -9.16
N ALA A 127 0.23 -21.84 -8.42
CA ALA A 127 0.25 -20.47 -8.90
C ALA A 127 1.14 -20.30 -10.15
N ILE A 128 2.28 -21.00 -10.24
CA ILE A 128 3.11 -21.02 -11.45
C ILE A 128 2.34 -21.62 -12.64
N ASP A 129 1.69 -22.75 -12.45
CA ASP A 129 0.91 -23.40 -13.49
C ASP A 129 -0.22 -22.49 -14.00
N ASP A 130 -0.91 -21.80 -13.08
CA ASP A 130 -1.98 -20.88 -13.43
C ASP A 130 -1.45 -19.62 -14.16
N MET A 131 -0.25 -19.11 -13.81
CA MET A 131 0.41 -18.04 -14.57
C MET A 131 0.70 -18.45 -16.01
N LEU A 132 1.24 -19.64 -16.19
CA LEU A 132 1.58 -20.15 -17.52
C LEU A 132 0.33 -20.39 -18.36
N ALA A 133 -0.73 -20.94 -17.75
CA ALA A 133 -2.01 -21.15 -18.40
C ALA A 133 -2.65 -19.84 -18.84
N ALA A 134 -2.61 -18.79 -18.01
CA ALA A 134 -3.10 -17.46 -18.36
C ALA A 134 -2.35 -16.89 -19.57
N ILE A 135 -1.01 -16.96 -19.57
CA ILE A 135 -0.17 -16.51 -20.70
C ILE A 135 -0.52 -17.28 -22.00
N ASP A 136 -0.67 -18.59 -21.93
CA ASP A 136 -1.00 -19.44 -23.08
C ASP A 136 -2.40 -19.15 -23.66
N GLN A 137 -3.31 -18.62 -22.82
CA GLN A 137 -4.66 -18.19 -23.21
C GLN A 137 -4.73 -16.73 -23.66
N GLY A 138 -3.62 -15.99 -23.61
CA GLY A 138 -3.57 -14.56 -23.88
C GLY A 138 -4.22 -13.70 -22.78
N GLU A 139 -4.34 -14.28 -21.59
CA GLU A 139 -4.85 -13.61 -20.39
C GLU A 139 -3.72 -13.04 -19.53
N GLU A 140 -4.09 -12.21 -18.56
CA GLU A 140 -3.15 -11.58 -17.64
C GLU A 140 -2.71 -12.55 -16.53
N PRO A 141 -1.41 -12.87 -16.40
CA PRO A 141 -0.91 -13.77 -15.36
C PRO A 141 -0.88 -13.15 -13.96
N PHE A 142 -1.23 -11.86 -13.85
CA PHE A 142 -0.97 -11.04 -12.69
C PHE A 142 -1.59 -11.58 -11.38
N GLU A 143 -2.84 -12.05 -11.41
CA GLU A 143 -3.51 -12.57 -10.19
C GLU A 143 -2.81 -13.83 -9.65
N ALA A 144 -2.34 -14.69 -10.54
CA ALA A 144 -1.59 -15.88 -10.17
C ALA A 144 -0.20 -15.53 -9.63
N ASP A 145 0.46 -14.54 -10.22
CA ASP A 145 1.74 -13.99 -9.75
C ASP A 145 1.61 -13.36 -8.35
N LEU A 146 0.59 -12.54 -8.14
CA LEU A 146 0.31 -11.95 -6.82
C LEU A 146 0.06 -13.03 -5.76
N ARG A 147 -0.67 -14.09 -6.12
CA ARG A 147 -0.92 -15.23 -5.23
C ARG A 147 0.39 -15.95 -4.88
N PHE A 148 1.29 -16.17 -5.84
CA PHE A 148 2.61 -16.76 -5.61
C PHE A 148 3.41 -15.96 -4.57
N HIS A 149 3.58 -14.68 -4.78
CA HIS A 149 4.34 -13.80 -3.88
C HIS A 149 3.67 -13.65 -2.50
N ARG A 150 2.34 -13.63 -2.46
CA ARG A 150 1.60 -13.64 -1.20
C ARG A 150 1.84 -14.92 -0.41
N THR A 151 1.87 -16.08 -1.06
CA THR A 151 2.15 -17.37 -0.41
C THR A 151 3.58 -17.38 0.16
N ILE A 152 4.57 -16.76 -0.50
CA ILE A 152 5.90 -16.56 0.05
C ILE A 152 5.83 -15.70 1.32
N ALA A 153 5.11 -14.58 1.30
CA ALA A 153 4.95 -13.73 2.46
C ALA A 153 4.29 -14.46 3.65
N GLU A 154 3.27 -15.26 3.39
CA GLU A 154 2.60 -16.11 4.39
C GLU A 154 3.57 -17.18 4.94
N ALA A 155 4.43 -17.75 4.09
CA ALA A 155 5.43 -18.74 4.47
C ALA A 155 6.57 -18.16 5.35
N THR A 156 6.70 -16.84 5.45
CA THR A 156 7.62 -16.21 6.42
C THR A 156 7.16 -16.36 7.86
N ASP A 157 5.91 -16.77 8.11
CA ASP A 157 5.27 -16.78 9.44
C ASP A 157 5.39 -15.43 10.17
N ASN A 158 5.35 -14.32 9.40
CA ASN A 158 5.40 -12.96 9.91
C ASN A 158 4.31 -12.12 9.20
N PRO A 159 3.24 -11.73 9.91
CA PRO A 159 2.10 -11.02 9.33
C PRO A 159 2.46 -9.66 8.73
N GLU A 160 3.58 -9.04 9.10
CA GLU A 160 4.00 -7.75 8.55
C GLU A 160 4.45 -7.89 7.09
N PHE A 161 5.08 -9.00 6.71
CA PHE A 161 5.36 -9.29 5.30
C PHE A 161 4.07 -9.39 4.50
N VAL A 162 3.06 -10.10 4.99
CA VAL A 162 1.75 -10.22 4.31
C VAL A 162 1.09 -8.85 4.12
N ARG A 163 1.11 -8.00 5.15
CA ARG A 163 0.56 -6.63 5.06
C ARG A 163 1.29 -5.78 4.03
N LEU A 164 2.62 -5.83 4.04
CA LEU A 164 3.45 -5.07 3.10
C LEU A 164 3.24 -5.54 1.67
N PHE A 165 3.19 -6.85 1.42
CA PHE A 165 2.94 -7.41 0.09
C PHE A 165 1.56 -7.04 -0.46
N ASN A 166 0.52 -7.12 0.38
CA ASN A 166 -0.82 -6.68 -0.02
C ASN A 166 -0.86 -5.19 -0.36
N TYR A 167 -0.13 -4.35 0.38
CA TYR A 167 -0.03 -2.93 0.12
C TYR A 167 0.69 -2.64 -1.19
N ILE A 168 1.89 -3.19 -1.40
CA ILE A 168 2.69 -2.99 -2.62
C ILE A 168 1.98 -3.60 -3.84
N GLY A 169 1.41 -4.81 -3.72
CA GLY A 169 0.66 -5.46 -4.78
C GLY A 169 -0.49 -4.60 -5.28
N GLY A 170 -1.31 -4.07 -4.38
CA GLY A 170 -2.41 -3.15 -4.73
C GLY A 170 -1.98 -1.90 -5.49
N LEU A 171 -0.73 -1.44 -5.32
CA LEU A 171 -0.17 -0.29 -6.04
C LEU A 171 0.30 -0.63 -7.47
N LEU A 172 0.74 -1.87 -7.69
CA LEU A 172 1.35 -2.30 -8.96
C LEU A 172 0.34 -2.91 -9.94
N ILE A 173 -0.76 -3.50 -9.44
CA ILE A 173 -1.85 -4.13 -10.23
C ILE A 173 -2.31 -3.29 -11.42
N PRO A 174 -2.75 -2.03 -11.24
CA PRO A 174 -3.33 -1.27 -12.34
C PRO A 174 -2.37 -1.02 -13.50
N ARG A 175 -1.06 -1.15 -13.26
CA ARG A 175 -0.01 -0.85 -14.24
C ARG A 175 0.48 -2.09 -14.99
N ALA A 176 0.51 -3.23 -14.33
CA ALA A 176 0.81 -4.50 -14.96
C ALA A 176 -0.21 -4.78 -16.09
N GLN A 177 -1.50 -4.55 -15.83
CA GLN A 177 -2.58 -4.71 -16.81
C GLN A 177 -2.45 -3.79 -18.04
N LEU A 178 -1.78 -2.65 -17.92
CA LEU A 178 -1.53 -1.75 -19.07
C LEU A 178 -0.38 -2.21 -19.95
N ARG A 179 0.57 -2.99 -19.42
CA ARG A 179 1.79 -3.41 -20.13
C ARG A 179 1.63 -4.73 -20.90
N SER A 180 0.90 -5.69 -20.36
CA SER A 180 0.80 -7.04 -20.93
C SER A 180 0.06 -7.08 -22.25
N ARG A 181 -0.86 -6.13 -22.51
CA ARG A 181 -1.54 -5.98 -23.81
C ARG A 181 -0.60 -5.68 -25.00
N GLN A 182 0.71 -5.54 -24.77
CA GLN A 182 1.69 -5.15 -25.79
C GLN A 182 2.59 -6.33 -26.26
N PHE A 183 2.46 -7.53 -25.67
CA PHE A 183 3.31 -8.66 -26.04
C PHE A 183 2.63 -9.60 -27.01
N GLU A 184 3.24 -9.83 -28.17
CA GLU A 184 2.80 -10.79 -29.18
C GLU A 184 3.97 -11.66 -29.66
N GLY A 185 3.66 -12.86 -30.14
CA GLY A 185 4.61 -13.75 -30.80
C GLY A 185 5.84 -14.10 -29.94
N LYS A 186 7.04 -13.86 -30.46
CA LYS A 186 8.31 -14.22 -29.79
C LYS A 186 8.51 -13.50 -28.45
N ALA A 187 7.95 -12.29 -28.27
CA ALA A 187 8.05 -11.57 -27.01
C ALA A 187 7.23 -12.25 -25.92
N LEU A 188 6.09 -12.82 -26.27
CA LEU A 188 5.24 -13.55 -25.34
C LEU A 188 5.88 -14.87 -24.90
N SER A 189 6.48 -15.64 -25.83
CA SER A 189 7.17 -16.87 -25.47
C SER A 189 8.40 -16.61 -24.59
N SER A 190 9.17 -15.56 -24.86
CA SER A 190 10.29 -15.16 -24.01
C SER A 190 9.86 -14.71 -22.60
N LEU A 191 8.73 -14.02 -22.49
CA LEU A 191 8.14 -13.65 -21.20
C LEU A 191 7.75 -14.91 -20.42
N ARG A 192 7.03 -15.83 -21.06
CA ARG A 192 6.61 -17.10 -20.49
C ARG A 192 7.78 -17.92 -19.94
N GLU A 193 8.82 -18.11 -20.76
CA GLU A 193 10.01 -18.86 -20.36
C GLU A 193 10.76 -18.21 -19.19
N ARG A 194 10.82 -16.89 -19.16
CA ARG A 194 11.47 -16.16 -18.09
C ARG A 194 10.68 -16.29 -16.79
N MET A 195 9.37 -16.01 -16.80
CA MET A 195 8.51 -16.13 -15.62
C MET A 195 8.57 -17.54 -15.05
N HIS A 196 8.43 -18.57 -15.89
CA HIS A 196 8.53 -19.96 -15.44
C HIS A 196 9.86 -20.21 -14.72
N ARG A 197 10.97 -19.90 -15.37
CA ARG A 197 12.30 -20.15 -14.83
C ARG A 197 12.56 -19.44 -13.50
N GLU A 198 12.18 -18.17 -13.40
CA GLU A 198 12.40 -17.37 -12.20
C GLU A 198 11.60 -17.89 -11.02
N HIS A 199 10.31 -18.16 -11.20
CA HIS A 199 9.45 -18.71 -10.16
C HIS A 199 9.81 -20.14 -9.76
N ASP A 200 10.18 -20.97 -10.75
CA ASP A 200 10.63 -22.33 -10.51
C ASP A 200 11.91 -22.38 -9.67
N HIS A 201 12.87 -21.48 -9.94
CA HIS A 201 14.10 -21.38 -9.13
C HIS A 201 13.79 -21.01 -7.67
N ILE A 202 12.83 -20.12 -7.44
CA ILE A 202 12.40 -19.77 -6.09
C ILE A 202 11.81 -21.00 -5.39
N CYS A 203 10.85 -21.69 -6.02
CA CYS A 203 10.27 -22.92 -5.47
C CYS A 203 11.34 -23.97 -5.16
N TYR A 204 12.30 -24.16 -6.06
CA TYR A 204 13.38 -25.12 -5.87
C TYR A 204 14.24 -24.80 -4.63
N ALA A 205 14.61 -23.54 -4.43
CA ALA A 205 15.36 -23.11 -3.23
C ALA A 205 14.53 -23.30 -1.96
N LEU A 206 13.23 -22.98 -2.01
CA LEU A 206 12.30 -23.19 -0.89
C LEU A 206 12.14 -24.68 -0.56
N GLU A 207 11.98 -25.56 -1.54
CA GLU A 207 11.90 -27.01 -1.36
C GLU A 207 13.13 -27.56 -0.65
N ARG A 208 14.31 -27.08 -1.00
CA ARG A 208 15.58 -27.47 -0.40
C ARG A 208 15.86 -26.87 0.96
N ARG A 209 15.03 -25.94 1.42
CA ARG A 209 15.26 -25.16 2.64
C ARG A 209 16.61 -24.44 2.64
N ASP A 210 16.99 -23.88 1.50
CA ASP A 210 18.27 -23.18 1.30
C ASP A 210 18.03 -21.66 1.31
N PRO A 211 18.17 -20.98 2.45
CA PRO A 211 17.90 -19.56 2.57
C PRO A 211 18.91 -18.70 1.83
N ASP A 212 20.16 -19.16 1.67
CA ASP A 212 21.20 -18.38 1.00
C ASP A 212 21.01 -18.43 -0.51
N ALA A 213 20.71 -19.62 -1.06
CA ALA A 213 20.32 -19.73 -2.46
C ALA A 213 19.03 -18.94 -2.73
N ALA A 214 18.04 -19.02 -1.85
CA ALA A 214 16.78 -18.29 -1.96
C ALA A 214 16.99 -16.76 -2.00
N ARG A 215 17.83 -16.20 -1.14
CA ARG A 215 18.16 -14.78 -1.09
C ARG A 215 18.93 -14.30 -2.32
N ALA A 216 19.76 -15.15 -2.91
CA ALA A 216 20.58 -14.82 -4.08
C ALA A 216 19.81 -14.85 -5.40
N LEU A 217 18.57 -15.39 -5.42
CA LEU A 217 17.77 -15.42 -6.62
C LEU A 217 17.32 -14.01 -7.02
N PRO A 218 17.43 -13.64 -8.30
CA PRO A 218 16.88 -12.39 -8.76
C PRO A 218 15.36 -12.46 -8.68
N VAL A 219 14.78 -11.69 -7.76
CA VAL A 219 13.35 -11.38 -7.81
C VAL A 219 13.17 -10.40 -8.97
N SER A 220 12.56 -10.89 -10.05
CA SER A 220 12.63 -10.21 -11.35
C SER A 220 11.82 -8.93 -11.42
N TYR A 221 12.32 -7.95 -12.21
CA TYR A 221 11.63 -6.74 -12.65
C TYR A 221 10.56 -7.00 -13.75
N THR A 222 10.02 -8.21 -13.87
CA THR A 222 9.19 -8.59 -15.02
C THR A 222 7.73 -8.16 -14.94
N HIS A 223 7.39 -7.33 -13.98
CA HIS A 223 6.02 -6.84 -13.82
C HIS A 223 5.82 -5.42 -14.34
#